data_fc281aefc9902fcb9620765db8cceb29
#
_entry.id   fc281aefc9902fcb9620765db8cceb29
#
_cell.length_a   1.000
_cell.length_b   1.000
_cell.length_c   1.000
_cell.angle_alpha   90.00
_cell.angle_beta   90.00
_cell.angle_gamma   90.00
#
_symmetry.space_group_name_H-M   'P 1'
#
loop_
_entity.id
_entity.type
_entity.pdbx_description
1 polymer ?
#
loop_
_entity_poly.entity_id
_entity_poly.type
_entity_poly.pdbx_seq_one_letter_code
_entity_poly.pdbx_strand_id
1 'polypeptide(L)'
;MGLFHCPLGAPYYDDDACIDCGLCYARTTEEKVEASRKIREYMKAHAPRTSNVSKVAVCGKGGSGKTTAVALLALALKEAGRRVIVIDADESNPGLGRMLGIKGEPEALSELFSKDGLLSERERFSMDDIPPAFVSAVDGIRFMAVGKILDPFQGCACSLAESARQIVEKLELKEDEVLILDMEAGVESFGRGVERQADTILAIVEPSLESIIVAERISQMAQGMGISRVGAILNKMSSVSMAVRTKQELEKRGVKVYGVLSYSPQLAAAAFEGKPVRNRIAAEEAGIIIADLRKNSVI
;
A
#
# COMPACT_ATOMS: atom_id res chain seq x y z
N MET A 1 16.47 -21.73 -12.41
CA MET A 1 16.52 -21.36 -10.99
C MET A 1 15.73 -20.08 -10.87
N GLY A 2 14.61 -20.09 -10.14
CA GLY A 2 13.84 -18.86 -9.89
C GLY A 2 14.71 -17.87 -9.13
N LEU A 3 14.73 -16.63 -9.56
CA LEU A 3 15.43 -15.54 -8.88
C LEU A 3 14.81 -15.40 -7.49
N PHE A 4 15.57 -15.73 -6.45
CA PHE A 4 15.15 -15.52 -5.08
C PHE A 4 15.22 -14.01 -4.80
N HIS A 5 14.12 -13.45 -4.34
CA HIS A 5 14.06 -12.05 -3.94
C HIS A 5 14.15 -11.94 -2.41
N CYS A 6 15.23 -11.35 -1.91
CA CYS A 6 15.42 -11.17 -0.49
C CYS A 6 14.50 -10.08 0.05
N PRO A 7 13.65 -10.34 1.07
CA PRO A 7 12.76 -9.33 1.63
C PRO A 7 13.48 -8.19 2.36
N LEU A 8 14.80 -8.32 2.59
CA LEU A 8 15.65 -7.28 3.19
C LEU A 8 16.53 -6.55 2.13
N GLY A 9 16.37 -6.86 0.85
CA GLY A 9 17.16 -6.26 -0.22
C GLY A 9 18.45 -7.02 -0.58
N ALA A 10 19.01 -7.79 0.35
CA ALA A 10 20.15 -8.67 0.13
C ALA A 10 19.70 -9.98 -0.58
N PRO A 11 20.61 -10.75 -1.18
CA PRO A 11 22.03 -10.47 -1.41
C PRO A 11 22.29 -9.73 -2.73
N TYR A 12 21.27 -9.40 -3.52
CA TYR A 12 21.48 -8.92 -4.90
C TYR A 12 21.65 -7.41 -5.00
N TYR A 13 21.25 -6.67 -3.98
CA TYR A 13 21.18 -5.21 -4.01
C TYR A 13 22.03 -4.55 -2.93
N ASP A 14 22.15 -5.18 -1.77
CA ASP A 14 22.83 -4.63 -0.60
C ASP A 14 23.33 -5.76 0.30
N ASP A 15 24.63 -6.01 0.24
CA ASP A 15 25.27 -7.05 1.09
C ASP A 15 25.24 -6.66 2.57
N ASP A 16 25.21 -5.35 2.89
CA ASP A 16 25.15 -4.85 4.27
C ASP A 16 23.76 -5.07 4.90
N ALA A 17 22.72 -5.23 4.08
CA ALA A 17 21.39 -5.60 4.54
C ALA A 17 21.24 -7.10 4.87
N CYS A 18 22.26 -7.91 4.59
CA CYS A 18 22.22 -9.35 4.86
C CYS A 18 22.37 -9.65 6.35
N ILE A 19 21.34 -10.26 6.95
CA ILE A 19 21.35 -10.71 8.36
C ILE A 19 21.67 -12.19 8.51
N ASP A 20 22.15 -12.83 7.47
CA ASP A 20 22.44 -14.29 7.42
C ASP A 20 21.28 -15.16 7.95
N CYS A 21 20.07 -14.83 7.54
CA CYS A 21 18.88 -15.59 7.94
C CYS A 21 18.82 -16.98 7.29
N GLY A 22 19.51 -17.20 6.18
CA GLY A 22 19.57 -18.47 5.45
C GLY A 22 18.42 -18.70 4.47
N LEU A 23 17.49 -17.76 4.29
CA LEU A 23 16.31 -17.95 3.43
C LEU A 23 16.66 -18.25 1.97
N CYS A 24 17.71 -17.62 1.44
CA CYS A 24 18.17 -17.84 0.05
C CYS A 24 18.72 -19.24 -0.20
N TYR A 25 19.15 -19.96 0.85
CA TYR A 25 19.68 -21.32 0.78
C TYR A 25 18.69 -22.37 1.29
N ALA A 26 17.59 -21.96 1.89
CA ALA A 26 16.61 -22.85 2.51
C ALA A 26 15.95 -23.80 1.49
N ARG A 27 16.10 -25.11 1.69
CA ARG A 27 15.56 -26.17 0.84
C ARG A 27 14.37 -26.85 1.47
N THR A 28 14.30 -26.95 2.77
CA THR A 28 13.21 -27.57 3.52
C THR A 28 12.22 -26.55 4.07
N THR A 29 11.04 -27.02 4.46
CA THR A 29 10.02 -26.18 5.11
C THR A 29 10.51 -25.67 6.47
N GLU A 30 11.20 -26.51 7.23
CA GLU A 30 11.78 -26.16 8.54
C GLU A 30 12.80 -25.06 8.41
N GLU A 31 13.73 -25.13 7.45
CA GLU A 31 14.74 -24.10 7.19
C GLU A 31 14.08 -22.77 6.80
N LYS A 32 13.02 -22.80 5.97
CA LYS A 32 12.26 -21.60 5.58
C LYS A 32 11.54 -20.96 6.77
N VAL A 33 10.96 -21.78 7.66
CA VAL A 33 10.30 -21.31 8.88
C VAL A 33 11.31 -20.64 9.82
N GLU A 34 12.48 -21.25 10.02
CA GLU A 34 13.54 -20.69 10.87
C GLU A 34 14.10 -19.38 10.27
N ALA A 35 14.37 -19.34 8.97
CA ALA A 35 14.80 -18.14 8.29
C ALA A 35 13.76 -17.01 8.41
N SER A 36 12.48 -17.33 8.25
CA SER A 36 11.39 -16.38 8.42
C SER A 36 11.28 -15.88 9.88
N ARG A 37 11.60 -16.71 10.87
CA ARG A 37 11.66 -16.31 12.27
C ARG A 37 12.77 -15.27 12.49
N LYS A 38 13.99 -15.55 12.01
CA LYS A 38 15.13 -14.61 12.10
C LYS A 38 14.83 -13.26 11.46
N ILE A 39 14.22 -13.27 10.25
CA ILE A 39 13.81 -12.05 9.56
C ILE A 39 12.79 -11.26 10.40
N ARG A 40 11.77 -11.93 10.97
CA ARG A 40 10.78 -11.26 11.82
C ARG A 40 11.39 -10.64 13.08
N GLU A 41 12.32 -11.35 13.73
CA GLU A 41 13.02 -10.83 14.92
C GLU A 41 13.86 -9.60 14.58
N TYR A 42 14.62 -9.65 13.48
CA TYR A 42 15.36 -8.51 12.97
C TYR A 42 14.44 -7.31 12.66
N MET A 43 13.35 -7.54 11.91
CA MET A 43 12.41 -6.48 11.57
C MET A 43 11.76 -5.83 12.79
N LYS A 44 11.41 -6.62 13.83
CA LYS A 44 10.88 -6.07 15.09
C LYS A 44 11.90 -5.21 15.82
N ALA A 45 13.17 -5.63 15.83
CA ALA A 45 14.24 -4.89 16.49
C ALA A 45 14.59 -3.57 15.76
N HIS A 46 14.39 -3.53 14.43
CA HIS A 46 14.71 -2.40 13.56
C HIS A 46 13.48 -1.74 12.97
N ALA A 47 12.31 -1.92 13.61
CA ALA A 47 11.08 -1.23 13.19
C ALA A 47 11.29 0.29 13.24
N PRO A 48 10.86 1.04 12.21
CA PRO A 48 11.00 2.49 12.19
C PRO A 48 10.29 3.10 13.39
N ARG A 49 11.02 3.91 14.16
CA ARG A 49 10.46 4.69 15.28
C ARG A 49 9.88 5.97 14.72
N THR A 50 8.63 5.96 14.29
CA THR A 50 7.99 7.18 13.77
C THR A 50 7.13 7.82 14.84
N SER A 51 7.41 9.08 15.16
CA SER A 51 6.55 9.95 15.96
C SER A 51 5.39 10.51 15.12
N ASN A 52 5.58 10.68 13.80
CA ASN A 52 4.58 11.15 12.86
C ASN A 52 4.29 10.07 11.82
N VAL A 53 3.02 9.70 11.68
CA VAL A 53 2.54 8.74 10.68
C VAL A 53 2.38 9.47 9.35
N SER A 54 3.09 9.01 8.34
CA SER A 54 3.09 9.66 7.04
C SER A 54 2.97 8.72 5.84
N LYS A 55 3.26 7.41 6.00
CA LYS A 55 3.22 6.42 4.92
C LYS A 55 2.16 5.35 5.21
N VAL A 56 1.11 5.31 4.41
CA VAL A 56 -0.03 4.41 4.56
C VAL A 56 -0.10 3.46 3.38
N ALA A 57 0.02 2.16 3.60
CA ALA A 57 -0.20 1.14 2.58
C ALA A 57 -1.64 0.61 2.64
N VAL A 58 -2.31 0.57 1.50
CA VAL A 58 -3.67 0.05 1.36
C VAL A 58 -3.62 -1.28 0.65
N CYS A 59 -3.99 -2.34 1.37
CA CYS A 59 -3.91 -3.73 0.95
C CYS A 59 -5.31 -4.37 0.92
N GLY A 60 -5.41 -5.61 0.48
CA GLY A 60 -6.65 -6.39 0.54
C GLY A 60 -6.84 -7.32 -0.64
N LYS A 61 -7.89 -8.12 -0.58
CA LYS A 61 -8.26 -9.09 -1.62
C LYS A 61 -8.47 -8.41 -2.98
N GLY A 62 -8.20 -9.14 -4.06
CA GLY A 62 -8.57 -8.72 -5.42
C GLY A 62 -10.08 -8.42 -5.52
N GLY A 63 -10.43 -7.28 -6.10
CA GLY A 63 -11.81 -6.84 -6.21
C GLY A 63 -12.42 -6.21 -4.95
N SER A 64 -11.73 -6.15 -3.80
CA SER A 64 -12.28 -5.53 -2.58
C SER A 64 -12.52 -4.01 -2.68
N GLY A 65 -11.99 -3.36 -3.73
CA GLY A 65 -12.13 -1.92 -3.97
C GLY A 65 -11.04 -1.07 -3.34
N LYS A 66 -9.82 -1.60 -3.23
CA LYS A 66 -8.63 -0.88 -2.74
C LYS A 66 -8.45 0.46 -3.44
N THR A 67 -8.32 0.45 -4.75
CA THR A 67 -8.11 1.64 -5.59
C THR A 67 -9.18 2.71 -5.37
N THR A 68 -10.47 2.31 -5.27
CA THR A 68 -11.57 3.22 -4.95
C THR A 68 -11.42 3.79 -3.53
N ALA A 69 -11.07 2.96 -2.57
CA ALA A 69 -10.84 3.41 -1.18
C ALA A 69 -9.65 4.37 -1.10
N VAL A 70 -8.54 4.08 -1.79
CA VAL A 70 -7.37 4.98 -1.90
C VAL A 70 -7.79 6.35 -2.43
N ALA A 71 -8.55 6.39 -3.52
CA ALA A 71 -9.01 7.66 -4.10
C ALA A 71 -9.90 8.44 -3.12
N LEU A 72 -10.82 7.78 -2.42
CA LEU A 72 -11.69 8.42 -1.41
C LEU A 72 -10.89 8.93 -0.20
N LEU A 73 -9.97 8.13 0.33
CA LEU A 73 -9.12 8.51 1.46
C LEU A 73 -8.19 9.67 1.10
N ALA A 74 -7.62 9.68 -0.12
CA ALA A 74 -6.78 10.76 -0.60
C ALA A 74 -7.56 12.09 -0.66
N LEU A 75 -8.79 12.07 -1.18
CA LEU A 75 -9.67 13.24 -1.20
C LEU A 75 -10.01 13.71 0.21
N ALA A 76 -10.35 12.80 1.12
CA ALA A 76 -10.69 13.14 2.51
C ALA A 76 -9.49 13.69 3.29
N LEU A 77 -8.28 13.17 3.10
CA LEU A 77 -7.05 13.72 3.69
C LEU A 77 -6.76 15.13 3.18
N LYS A 78 -6.93 15.36 1.88
CA LYS A 78 -6.76 16.69 1.28
C LYS A 78 -7.77 17.67 1.87
N GLU A 79 -9.03 17.30 2.03
CA GLU A 79 -10.05 18.13 2.70
C GLU A 79 -9.74 18.38 4.17
N ALA A 80 -9.06 17.44 4.84
CA ALA A 80 -8.54 17.58 6.19
C ALA A 80 -7.25 18.46 6.28
N GLY A 81 -6.84 19.09 5.17
CA GLY A 81 -5.72 20.03 5.11
C GLY A 81 -4.34 19.40 4.97
N ARG A 82 -4.24 18.11 4.62
CA ARG A 82 -2.94 17.44 4.37
C ARG A 82 -2.51 17.60 2.92
N ARG A 83 -1.20 17.66 2.68
CA ARG A 83 -0.63 17.49 1.34
C ARG A 83 -0.52 16.01 1.02
N VAL A 84 -1.31 15.55 0.06
CA VAL A 84 -1.46 14.15 -0.23
C VAL A 84 -0.61 13.75 -1.43
N ILE A 85 0.14 12.67 -1.25
CA ILE A 85 0.89 11.97 -2.28
C ILE A 85 0.26 10.60 -2.43
N VAL A 86 -0.06 10.20 -3.65
CA VAL A 86 -0.62 8.88 -3.95
C VAL A 86 0.33 8.18 -4.92
N ILE A 87 0.75 6.98 -4.56
CA ILE A 87 1.54 6.12 -5.44
C ILE A 87 0.74 4.88 -5.80
N ASP A 88 0.55 4.66 -7.09
CA ASP A 88 0.02 3.43 -7.65
C ASP A 88 1.15 2.39 -7.75
N ALA A 89 1.13 1.42 -6.86
CA ALA A 89 2.07 0.30 -6.82
C ALA A 89 1.45 -1.03 -7.27
N ASP A 90 0.22 -1.01 -7.81
CA ASP A 90 -0.41 -2.18 -8.44
C ASP A 90 -0.02 -2.22 -9.93
N GLU A 91 0.93 -3.07 -10.30
CA GLU A 91 1.42 -3.22 -11.66
C GLU A 91 0.39 -3.79 -12.64
N SER A 92 -0.71 -4.35 -12.12
CA SER A 92 -1.73 -5.04 -12.93
C SER A 92 -2.94 -4.17 -13.28
N ASN A 93 -3.20 -3.08 -12.54
CA ASN A 93 -4.43 -2.30 -12.67
C ASN A 93 -4.20 -0.79 -12.87
N PRO A 94 -4.32 -0.26 -14.09
CA PRO A 94 -4.10 1.16 -14.40
C PRO A 94 -5.37 1.99 -14.16
N GLY A 95 -5.94 2.04 -12.95
CA GLY A 95 -7.22 2.71 -12.71
C GLY A 95 -7.18 3.93 -11.80
N LEU A 96 -6.20 4.00 -10.90
CA LEU A 96 -6.16 4.97 -9.81
C LEU A 96 -6.09 6.42 -10.30
N GLY A 97 -5.21 6.72 -11.26
CA GLY A 97 -5.11 8.07 -11.83
C GLY A 97 -6.45 8.58 -12.36
N ARG A 98 -7.17 7.77 -13.14
CA ARG A 98 -8.50 8.13 -13.65
C ARG A 98 -9.51 8.34 -12.52
N MET A 99 -9.51 7.48 -11.49
CA MET A 99 -10.40 7.63 -10.34
C MET A 99 -10.15 8.92 -9.56
N LEU A 100 -8.93 9.40 -9.50
CA LEU A 100 -8.57 10.72 -8.95
C LEU A 100 -8.97 11.87 -9.87
N GLY A 101 -9.14 11.63 -11.18
CA GLY A 101 -9.41 12.65 -12.20
C GLY A 101 -8.17 13.16 -12.92
N ILE A 102 -7.07 12.43 -12.84
CA ILE A 102 -5.84 12.69 -13.57
C ILE A 102 -6.09 12.49 -15.07
N LYS A 103 -5.60 13.43 -15.87
CA LYS A 103 -5.61 13.36 -17.33
C LYS A 103 -4.21 12.99 -17.82
N GLY A 104 -4.09 11.84 -18.44
CA GLY A 104 -2.79 11.28 -18.84
C GLY A 104 -2.10 10.55 -17.67
N GLU A 105 -1.20 9.65 -18.00
CA GLU A 105 -0.41 8.93 -17.02
C GLU A 105 0.99 9.57 -16.91
N PRO A 106 1.55 9.74 -15.69
CA PRO A 106 2.92 10.17 -15.53
C PRO A 106 3.88 9.06 -16.00
N GLU A 107 5.14 9.42 -16.26
CA GLU A 107 6.20 8.44 -16.50
C GLU A 107 6.38 7.52 -15.30
N ALA A 108 6.83 6.29 -15.54
CA ALA A 108 6.93 5.27 -14.50
C ALA A 108 8.11 5.56 -13.56
N LEU A 109 7.83 5.65 -12.24
CA LEU A 109 8.86 5.88 -11.22
C LEU A 109 10.00 4.85 -11.25
N SER A 110 9.74 3.62 -11.72
CA SER A 110 10.75 2.59 -11.85
C SER A 110 11.95 3.01 -12.76
N GLU A 111 11.72 3.94 -13.68
CA GLU A 111 12.79 4.47 -14.55
C GLU A 111 13.81 5.30 -13.76
N LEU A 112 13.37 6.01 -12.72
CA LEU A 112 14.26 6.79 -11.85
C LEU A 112 15.17 5.91 -10.97
N PHE A 113 14.82 4.64 -10.80
CA PHE A 113 15.55 3.65 -10.00
C PHE A 113 16.20 2.56 -10.86
N SER A 114 16.15 2.67 -12.19
CA SER A 114 16.94 1.82 -13.09
C SER A 114 18.43 2.06 -12.87
N LYS A 115 19.30 1.17 -13.41
CA LYS A 115 20.74 1.21 -13.19
C LYS A 115 21.38 2.58 -13.51
N ASP A 116 20.83 3.29 -14.49
CA ASP A 116 21.27 4.63 -14.91
C ASP A 116 20.25 5.72 -14.49
N GLY A 117 19.32 5.40 -13.60
CA GLY A 117 18.25 6.29 -13.18
C GLY A 117 18.72 7.40 -12.23
N LEU A 118 18.06 8.56 -12.32
CA LEU A 118 18.43 9.78 -11.59
C LEU A 118 18.51 9.59 -10.06
N LEU A 119 17.70 8.69 -9.49
CA LEU A 119 17.60 8.46 -8.05
C LEU A 119 18.22 7.13 -7.60
N SER A 120 18.82 6.36 -8.49
CA SER A 120 19.33 5.02 -8.20
C SER A 120 20.39 5.02 -7.09
N GLU A 121 21.31 5.98 -7.12
CA GLU A 121 22.41 6.10 -6.14
C GLU A 121 22.08 6.96 -4.92
N ARG A 122 20.90 7.61 -4.90
CA ARG A 122 20.52 8.44 -3.74
C ARG A 122 20.09 7.58 -2.57
N GLU A 123 20.61 7.87 -1.39
CA GLU A 123 20.14 7.25 -0.13
C GLU A 123 18.75 7.73 0.23
N ARG A 124 18.45 9.03 0.00
CA ARG A 124 17.17 9.67 0.30
C ARG A 124 16.83 10.73 -0.74
N PHE A 125 15.54 10.97 -0.92
CA PHE A 125 15.04 12.02 -1.79
C PHE A 125 13.69 12.53 -1.29
N SER A 126 13.32 13.74 -1.69
CA SER A 126 12.03 14.37 -1.41
C SER A 126 11.20 14.48 -2.69
N MET A 127 9.96 14.94 -2.57
CA MET A 127 9.11 15.24 -3.72
C MET A 127 9.68 16.31 -4.66
N ASP A 128 10.55 17.18 -4.14
CA ASP A 128 11.16 18.25 -4.92
C ASP A 128 12.30 17.72 -5.83
N ASP A 129 12.80 16.52 -5.58
CA ASP A 129 13.83 15.85 -6.37
C ASP A 129 13.26 15.03 -7.55
N ILE A 130 11.93 14.84 -7.57
CA ILE A 130 11.26 14.05 -8.62
C ILE A 130 10.94 14.97 -9.81
N PRO A 131 11.40 14.62 -11.04
CA PRO A 131 11.10 15.44 -12.21
C PRO A 131 9.59 15.53 -12.48
N PRO A 132 9.10 16.66 -13.01
CA PRO A 132 7.66 16.87 -13.27
C PRO A 132 7.01 15.83 -14.18
N ALA A 133 7.75 15.19 -15.09
CA ALA A 133 7.24 14.13 -15.97
C ALA A 133 6.70 12.91 -15.19
N PHE A 134 7.22 12.66 -13.99
CA PHE A 134 6.84 11.54 -13.14
C PHE A 134 5.72 11.85 -12.15
N VAL A 135 5.24 13.10 -12.13
CA VAL A 135 4.22 13.55 -11.16
C VAL A 135 3.07 14.19 -11.90
N SER A 136 1.87 13.64 -11.75
CA SER A 136 0.63 14.32 -12.14
C SER A 136 -0.04 14.90 -10.90
N ALA A 137 -0.78 16.01 -11.07
CA ALA A 137 -1.49 16.63 -9.96
C ALA A 137 -2.93 16.96 -10.32
N VAL A 138 -3.84 16.74 -9.37
CA VAL A 138 -5.25 17.10 -9.46
C VAL A 138 -5.78 17.52 -8.09
N ASP A 139 -6.47 18.63 -8.02
CA ASP A 139 -7.07 19.13 -6.77
C ASP A 139 -6.08 19.21 -5.58
N GLY A 140 -4.79 19.42 -5.83
CA GLY A 140 -3.76 19.44 -4.79
C GLY A 140 -3.25 18.08 -4.33
N ILE A 141 -3.73 16.98 -4.91
CA ILE A 141 -3.20 15.63 -4.74
C ILE A 141 -2.13 15.39 -5.80
N ARG A 142 -0.94 14.95 -5.40
CA ARG A 142 0.14 14.50 -6.29
C ARG A 142 0.03 13.00 -6.50
N PHE A 143 0.05 12.59 -7.74
CA PHE A 143 -0.09 11.20 -8.17
C PHE A 143 1.14 10.75 -8.93
N MET A 144 1.61 9.55 -8.63
CA MET A 144 2.71 8.87 -9.29
C MET A 144 2.37 7.39 -9.49
N ALA A 145 2.99 6.74 -10.47
CA ALA A 145 2.85 5.31 -10.70
C ALA A 145 4.23 4.65 -10.69
N VAL A 146 4.37 3.50 -10.04
CA VAL A 146 5.63 2.76 -10.04
C VAL A 146 5.97 2.26 -11.43
N GLY A 147 4.98 1.76 -12.13
CA GLY A 147 5.05 1.23 -13.49
C GLY A 147 4.01 0.15 -13.70
N LYS A 148 3.79 -0.22 -14.96
CA LYS A 148 2.80 -1.23 -15.35
C LYS A 148 3.43 -2.27 -16.26
N ILE A 149 2.97 -3.51 -16.17
CA ILE A 149 3.30 -4.56 -17.13
C ILE A 149 2.25 -4.48 -18.24
N LEU A 150 2.66 -3.93 -19.39
CA LEU A 150 1.75 -3.68 -20.53
C LEU A 150 1.93 -4.72 -21.63
N ASP A 151 3.14 -5.28 -21.79
CA ASP A 151 3.48 -6.19 -22.87
C ASP A 151 3.97 -7.55 -22.36
N PRO A 152 3.72 -8.64 -23.12
CA PRO A 152 4.33 -9.93 -22.86
C PRO A 152 5.87 -9.81 -22.84
N PHE A 153 6.51 -10.50 -21.90
CA PHE A 153 7.98 -10.52 -21.75
C PHE A 153 8.63 -9.22 -21.29
N GLN A 154 7.87 -8.21 -20.87
CA GLN A 154 8.36 -6.91 -20.39
C GLN A 154 9.13 -7.00 -19.05
N GLY A 155 9.32 -8.18 -18.50
CA GLY A 155 10.00 -8.40 -17.24
C GLY A 155 9.07 -9.03 -16.19
N CYS A 156 9.58 -9.16 -14.96
CA CYS A 156 8.78 -9.72 -13.88
C CYS A 156 8.31 -8.62 -12.92
N ALA A 157 7.16 -8.80 -12.30
CA ALA A 157 6.63 -7.96 -11.23
C ALA A 157 7.63 -7.71 -10.07
N CYS A 158 8.66 -8.56 -9.95
CA CYS A 158 9.69 -8.42 -8.91
C CYS A 158 10.55 -7.15 -9.07
N SER A 159 10.83 -6.71 -10.30
CA SER A 159 11.61 -5.48 -10.53
C SER A 159 10.80 -4.23 -10.19
N LEU A 160 9.51 -4.22 -10.51
CA LEU A 160 8.61 -3.12 -10.13
C LEU A 160 8.38 -3.07 -8.62
N ALA A 161 8.20 -4.23 -7.98
CA ALA A 161 8.09 -4.31 -6.52
C ALA A 161 9.37 -3.84 -5.83
N GLU A 162 10.55 -4.13 -6.37
CA GLU A 162 11.83 -3.61 -5.84
C GLU A 162 11.91 -2.09 -5.99
N SER A 163 11.53 -1.55 -7.15
CA SER A 163 11.44 -0.10 -7.34
C SER A 163 10.45 0.53 -6.35
N ALA A 164 9.27 -0.06 -6.17
CA ALA A 164 8.28 0.39 -5.19
C ALA A 164 8.87 0.41 -3.76
N ARG A 165 9.57 -0.66 -3.36
CA ARG A 165 10.24 -0.74 -2.07
C ARG A 165 11.25 0.38 -1.88
N GLN A 166 12.15 0.60 -2.85
CA GLN A 166 13.16 1.66 -2.78
C GLN A 166 12.52 3.05 -2.73
N ILE A 167 11.47 3.29 -3.51
CA ILE A 167 10.73 4.54 -3.50
C ILE A 167 10.18 4.82 -2.11
N VAL A 168 9.45 3.87 -1.53
CA VAL A 168 8.83 4.04 -0.22
C VAL A 168 9.87 4.20 0.88
N GLU A 169 10.98 3.47 0.81
CA GLU A 169 12.08 3.52 1.76
C GLU A 169 12.80 4.87 1.74
N LYS A 170 13.19 5.33 0.55
CA LYS A 170 14.05 6.49 0.37
C LYS A 170 13.29 7.83 0.32
N LEU A 171 11.97 7.83 0.08
CA LEU A 171 11.17 9.05 0.03
C LEU A 171 11.00 9.64 1.42
N GLU A 172 11.53 10.84 1.62
CA GLU A 172 11.32 11.66 2.81
C GLU A 172 10.09 12.54 2.62
N LEU A 173 9.21 12.53 3.60
CA LEU A 173 7.98 13.32 3.61
C LEU A 173 8.14 14.50 4.56
N LYS A 174 7.61 15.64 4.17
CA LYS A 174 7.48 16.83 5.03
C LYS A 174 6.38 16.58 6.07
N GLU A 175 6.38 17.32 7.17
CA GLU A 175 5.49 17.09 8.32
C GLU A 175 3.98 17.09 7.98
N ASP A 176 3.59 17.92 7.00
CA ASP A 176 2.21 18.04 6.52
C ASP A 176 1.89 17.08 5.36
N GLU A 177 2.85 16.30 4.87
CA GLU A 177 2.66 15.35 3.78
C GLU A 177 2.20 13.98 4.29
N VAL A 178 1.34 13.34 3.51
CA VAL A 178 0.89 11.95 3.70
C VAL A 178 1.02 11.21 2.39
N LEU A 179 1.70 10.08 2.43
CA LEU A 179 1.78 9.13 1.32
C LEU A 179 0.74 8.04 1.50
N ILE A 180 -0.06 7.80 0.46
CA ILE A 180 -0.93 6.63 0.34
C ILE A 180 -0.43 5.76 -0.81
N LEU A 181 -0.24 4.48 -0.53
CA LEU A 181 0.18 3.46 -1.49
C LEU A 181 -1.00 2.56 -1.83
N ASP A 182 -1.35 2.47 -3.11
CA ASP A 182 -2.29 1.45 -3.62
C ASP A 182 -1.49 0.20 -3.95
N MET A 183 -1.66 -0.83 -3.13
CA MET A 183 -0.87 -2.06 -3.23
C MET A 183 -1.54 -3.10 -4.13
N GLU A 184 -0.74 -3.97 -4.74
CA GLU A 184 -1.22 -5.16 -5.42
C GLU A 184 -2.18 -5.98 -4.55
N ALA A 185 -3.05 -6.76 -5.18
CA ALA A 185 -4.01 -7.61 -4.49
C ALA A 185 -3.34 -8.78 -3.76
N GLY A 186 -3.89 -9.17 -2.63
CA GLY A 186 -3.43 -10.34 -1.88
C GLY A 186 -2.41 -10.01 -0.80
N VAL A 187 -1.47 -10.91 -0.59
CA VAL A 187 -0.41 -10.84 0.42
C VAL A 187 0.98 -11.01 -0.20
N GLU A 188 1.06 -11.08 -1.51
CA GLU A 188 2.29 -11.40 -2.25
C GLU A 188 3.34 -10.28 -2.10
N SER A 189 2.89 -9.03 -2.07
CA SER A 189 3.74 -7.85 -1.84
C SER A 189 4.48 -7.90 -0.50
N PHE A 190 3.86 -8.48 0.55
CA PHE A 190 4.54 -8.71 1.84
C PHE A 190 5.76 -9.62 1.72
N GLY A 191 5.70 -10.61 0.82
CA GLY A 191 6.84 -11.45 0.51
C GLY A 191 8.00 -10.71 -0.16
N ARG A 192 7.70 -9.57 -0.80
CA ARG A 192 8.66 -8.69 -1.47
C ARG A 192 9.11 -7.51 -0.60
N GLY A 193 8.47 -7.31 0.56
CA GLY A 193 8.87 -6.32 1.57
C GLY A 193 8.51 -4.87 1.25
N VAL A 194 7.60 -4.62 0.30
CA VAL A 194 7.19 -3.25 -0.09
C VAL A 194 6.54 -2.52 1.09
N GLU A 195 5.70 -3.21 1.86
CA GLU A 195 4.98 -2.65 3.01
C GLU A 195 5.87 -2.37 4.22
N ARG A 196 7.11 -2.89 4.24
CA ARG A 196 8.03 -2.78 5.38
C ARG A 196 8.25 -1.33 5.83
N GLN A 197 8.22 -0.40 4.88
CA GLN A 197 8.45 1.01 5.12
C GLN A 197 7.17 1.83 5.34
N ALA A 198 6.02 1.16 5.39
CA ALA A 198 4.78 1.81 5.75
C ALA A 198 4.66 1.96 7.28
N ASP A 199 4.18 3.11 7.72
CA ASP A 199 3.87 3.36 9.13
C ASP A 199 2.55 2.70 9.53
N THR A 200 1.63 2.59 8.56
CA THR A 200 0.27 2.07 8.74
C THR A 200 -0.12 1.17 7.58
N ILE A 201 -0.81 0.09 7.88
CA ILE A 201 -1.43 -0.78 6.88
C ILE A 201 -2.93 -0.82 7.08
N LEU A 202 -3.68 -0.50 6.02
CA LEU A 202 -5.12 -0.54 5.98
C LEU A 202 -5.61 -1.64 5.02
N ALA A 203 -6.25 -2.67 5.55
CA ALA A 203 -6.85 -3.73 4.75
C ALA A 203 -8.27 -3.34 4.32
N ILE A 204 -8.54 -3.33 3.02
CA ILE A 204 -9.89 -3.11 2.47
C ILE A 204 -10.64 -4.43 2.40
N VAL A 205 -11.76 -4.49 3.11
CA VAL A 205 -12.53 -5.73 3.32
C VAL A 205 -13.95 -5.59 2.76
N GLU A 206 -14.26 -6.37 1.73
CA GLU A 206 -15.63 -6.55 1.25
C GLU A 206 -16.35 -7.65 2.06
N PRO A 207 -17.70 -7.75 2.02
CA PRO A 207 -18.46 -8.72 2.83
C PRO A 207 -18.35 -10.15 2.28
N SER A 208 -17.14 -10.73 2.35
CA SER A 208 -16.88 -12.14 1.99
C SER A 208 -15.89 -12.76 2.98
N LEU A 209 -16.03 -14.07 3.20
CA LEU A 209 -15.13 -14.81 4.10
C LEU A 209 -13.67 -14.73 3.63
N GLU A 210 -13.45 -14.84 2.33
CA GLU A 210 -12.12 -14.76 1.72
C GLU A 210 -11.47 -13.40 1.99
N SER A 211 -12.24 -12.30 1.92
CA SER A 211 -11.72 -10.96 2.21
C SER A 211 -11.36 -10.79 3.69
N ILE A 212 -12.14 -11.40 4.59
CA ILE A 212 -11.86 -11.43 6.03
C ILE A 212 -10.58 -12.22 6.32
N ILE A 213 -10.42 -13.40 5.70
CA ILE A 213 -9.21 -14.24 5.86
C ILE A 213 -7.96 -13.51 5.34
N VAL A 214 -8.05 -12.84 4.19
CA VAL A 214 -6.94 -12.05 3.64
C VAL A 214 -6.57 -10.91 4.60
N ALA A 215 -7.54 -10.20 5.17
CA ALA A 215 -7.28 -9.12 6.14
C ALA A 215 -6.61 -9.64 7.42
N GLU A 216 -7.02 -10.80 7.92
CA GLU A 216 -6.37 -11.48 9.05
C GLU A 216 -4.90 -11.79 8.74
N ARG A 217 -4.61 -12.34 7.55
CA ARG A 217 -3.24 -12.64 7.11
C ARG A 217 -2.40 -11.37 6.97
N ILE A 218 -2.95 -10.32 6.36
CA ILE A 218 -2.31 -9.00 6.27
C ILE A 218 -1.92 -8.51 7.67
N SER A 219 -2.85 -8.56 8.63
CA SER A 219 -2.60 -8.15 10.01
C SER A 219 -1.47 -8.95 10.67
N GLN A 220 -1.48 -10.26 10.52
CA GLN A 220 -0.44 -11.15 11.07
C GLN A 220 0.93 -10.87 10.44
N MET A 221 1.00 -10.70 9.12
CA MET A 221 2.25 -10.42 8.41
C MET A 221 2.81 -9.05 8.78
N ALA A 222 1.98 -8.02 8.84
CA ALA A 222 2.37 -6.67 9.25
C ALA A 222 2.92 -6.65 10.68
N GLN A 223 2.23 -7.29 11.62
CA GLN A 223 2.73 -7.45 13.00
C GLN A 223 4.04 -8.22 13.03
N GLY A 224 4.19 -9.23 12.17
CA GLY A 224 5.44 -9.98 11.99
C GLY A 224 6.61 -9.10 11.51
N MET A 225 6.33 -8.03 10.78
CA MET A 225 7.31 -7.03 10.34
C MET A 225 7.55 -5.91 11.37
N GLY A 226 6.87 -5.92 12.51
CA GLY A 226 6.97 -4.86 13.52
C GLY A 226 6.05 -3.67 13.28
N ILE A 227 5.17 -3.72 12.29
CA ILE A 227 4.19 -2.66 12.03
C ILE A 227 3.02 -2.86 12.97
N SER A 228 2.84 -1.94 13.93
CA SER A 228 1.80 -2.03 14.95
C SER A 228 0.48 -1.35 14.55
N ARG A 229 0.53 -0.40 13.60
CA ARG A 229 -0.64 0.33 13.12
C ARG A 229 -1.27 -0.40 11.95
N VAL A 230 -2.08 -1.41 12.27
CA VAL A 230 -2.78 -2.25 11.29
C VAL A 230 -4.26 -2.30 11.60
N GLY A 231 -5.09 -2.23 10.57
CA GLY A 231 -6.52 -2.42 10.71
C GLY A 231 -7.25 -2.49 9.39
N ALA A 232 -8.56 -2.58 9.45
CA ALA A 232 -9.41 -2.74 8.29
C ALA A 232 -10.37 -1.56 8.08
N ILE A 233 -10.68 -1.31 6.83
CA ILE A 233 -11.81 -0.48 6.38
C ILE A 233 -12.77 -1.42 5.67
N LEU A 234 -14.02 -1.46 6.14
CA LEU A 234 -15.08 -2.22 5.47
C LEU A 234 -15.52 -1.47 4.22
N ASN A 235 -15.65 -2.19 3.11
CA ASN A 235 -16.07 -1.60 1.83
C ASN A 235 -17.22 -2.40 1.22
N LYS A 236 -18.03 -1.75 0.38
CA LYS A 236 -19.18 -2.35 -0.31
C LYS A 236 -20.24 -2.90 0.64
N MET A 237 -20.39 -2.31 1.82
CA MET A 237 -21.40 -2.74 2.78
C MET A 237 -22.78 -2.30 2.31
N SER A 238 -23.64 -3.27 1.97
CA SER A 238 -25.01 -3.00 1.48
C SER A 238 -26.02 -2.76 2.59
N SER A 239 -25.68 -3.04 3.85
CA SER A 239 -26.54 -2.81 5.01
C SER A 239 -25.73 -2.67 6.29
N VAL A 240 -26.35 -2.04 7.30
CA VAL A 240 -25.77 -1.92 8.65
C VAL A 240 -25.54 -3.30 9.29
N SER A 241 -26.48 -4.23 9.13
CA SER A 241 -26.36 -5.58 9.69
C SER A 241 -25.16 -6.34 9.08
N MET A 242 -24.91 -6.18 7.79
CA MET A 242 -23.73 -6.75 7.12
C MET A 242 -22.43 -6.13 7.65
N ALA A 243 -22.39 -4.81 7.80
CA ALA A 243 -21.22 -4.12 8.35
C ALA A 243 -20.92 -4.57 9.79
N VAL A 244 -21.96 -4.67 10.65
CA VAL A 244 -21.81 -5.14 12.02
C VAL A 244 -21.28 -6.57 12.08
N ARG A 245 -21.85 -7.48 11.27
CA ARG A 245 -21.40 -8.87 11.19
C ARG A 245 -19.96 -8.99 10.72
N THR A 246 -19.60 -8.29 9.65
CA THR A 246 -18.24 -8.29 9.10
C THR A 246 -17.23 -7.74 10.11
N LYS A 247 -17.59 -6.65 10.81
CA LYS A 247 -16.78 -6.08 11.89
C LYS A 247 -16.54 -7.09 13.01
N GLN A 248 -17.59 -7.75 13.51
CA GLN A 248 -17.48 -8.75 14.57
C GLN A 248 -16.57 -9.93 14.18
N GLU A 249 -16.66 -10.39 12.93
CA GLU A 249 -15.80 -11.49 12.45
C GLU A 249 -14.33 -11.07 12.37
N LEU A 250 -14.02 -9.82 11.97
CA LEU A 250 -12.65 -9.28 11.97
C LEU A 250 -12.11 -9.10 13.39
N GLU A 251 -12.92 -8.53 14.29
CA GLU A 251 -12.52 -8.31 15.69
C GLU A 251 -12.25 -9.61 16.44
N LYS A 252 -13.01 -10.69 16.20
CA LYS A 252 -12.73 -12.05 16.71
C LYS A 252 -11.37 -12.58 16.25
N ARG A 253 -10.88 -12.11 15.10
CA ARG A 253 -9.58 -12.47 14.50
C ARG A 253 -8.46 -11.47 14.86
N GLY A 254 -8.73 -10.54 15.79
CA GLY A 254 -7.78 -9.54 16.24
C GLY A 254 -7.52 -8.40 15.24
N VAL A 255 -8.38 -8.22 14.23
CA VAL A 255 -8.27 -7.13 13.27
C VAL A 255 -9.19 -5.98 13.64
N LYS A 256 -8.62 -4.83 14.00
CA LYS A 256 -9.37 -3.61 14.33
C LYS A 256 -10.01 -3.00 13.08
N VAL A 257 -11.26 -2.53 13.20
CA VAL A 257 -11.98 -1.86 12.11
C VAL A 257 -12.06 -0.36 12.40
N TYR A 258 -11.59 0.46 11.43
CA TYR A 258 -11.55 1.93 11.54
C TYR A 258 -12.72 2.63 10.86
N GLY A 259 -13.50 1.94 10.06
CA GLY A 259 -14.70 2.52 9.47
C GLY A 259 -15.30 1.71 8.35
N VAL A 260 -16.33 2.29 7.76
CA VAL A 260 -17.18 1.63 6.76
C VAL A 260 -17.38 2.55 5.57
N LEU A 261 -17.23 1.99 4.38
CA LEU A 261 -17.65 2.56 3.11
C LEU A 261 -18.85 1.75 2.59
N SER A 262 -19.96 2.41 2.42
CA SER A 262 -21.20 1.79 1.94
C SER A 262 -21.10 1.42 0.46
N TYR A 263 -21.84 0.39 0.06
CA TYR A 263 -22.00 0.09 -1.36
C TYR A 263 -22.73 1.24 -2.07
N SER A 264 -22.13 1.75 -3.14
CA SER A 264 -22.68 2.84 -3.95
C SER A 264 -22.77 2.41 -5.41
N PRO A 265 -23.98 2.28 -5.97
CA PRO A 265 -24.15 2.03 -7.41
C PRO A 265 -23.48 3.10 -8.28
N GLN A 266 -23.48 4.38 -7.83
CA GLN A 266 -22.83 5.46 -8.55
C GLN A 266 -21.30 5.30 -8.62
N LEU A 267 -20.67 4.83 -7.52
CA LEU A 267 -19.24 4.53 -7.52
C LEU A 267 -18.92 3.34 -8.43
N ALA A 268 -19.77 2.31 -8.42
CA ALA A 268 -19.62 1.16 -9.29
C ALA A 268 -19.73 1.55 -10.77
N ALA A 269 -20.71 2.41 -11.11
CA ALA A 269 -20.87 2.95 -12.46
C ALA A 269 -19.68 3.83 -12.87
N ALA A 270 -19.21 4.72 -11.99
CA ALA A 270 -18.04 5.56 -12.25
C ALA A 270 -16.77 4.72 -12.50
N ALA A 271 -16.56 3.67 -11.72
CA ALA A 271 -15.45 2.74 -11.91
C ALA A 271 -15.54 2.01 -13.25
N PHE A 272 -16.74 1.54 -13.64
CA PHE A 272 -16.99 0.89 -14.94
C PHE A 272 -16.75 1.84 -16.11
N GLU A 273 -17.15 3.10 -15.98
CA GLU A 273 -17.02 4.13 -17.01
C GLU A 273 -15.63 4.81 -17.02
N GLY A 274 -14.74 4.45 -16.10
CA GLY A 274 -13.42 5.07 -15.96
C GLY A 274 -13.47 6.53 -15.54
N LYS A 275 -14.53 6.95 -14.84
CA LYS A 275 -14.76 8.33 -14.37
C LYS A 275 -14.16 8.55 -12.97
N PRO A 276 -13.86 9.82 -12.62
CA PRO A 276 -13.41 10.16 -11.27
C PRO A 276 -14.40 9.74 -10.18
N VAL A 277 -13.89 9.32 -9.04
CA VAL A 277 -14.67 8.97 -7.86
C VAL A 277 -15.23 10.24 -7.23
N ARG A 278 -16.49 10.55 -7.51
CA ARG A 278 -17.19 11.72 -6.96
C ARG A 278 -18.55 11.24 -6.44
N ASN A 279 -18.62 11.05 -5.10
CA ASN A 279 -19.86 10.68 -4.44
C ASN A 279 -19.88 11.30 -3.04
N ARG A 280 -20.90 12.09 -2.75
CA ARG A 280 -21.00 12.85 -1.50
C ARG A 280 -21.01 11.95 -0.26
N ILE A 281 -21.81 10.89 -0.27
CA ILE A 281 -21.94 9.97 0.87
C ILE A 281 -20.59 9.28 1.14
N ALA A 282 -19.95 8.75 0.10
CA ALA A 282 -18.66 8.11 0.25
C ALA A 282 -17.56 9.08 0.70
N ALA A 283 -17.62 10.34 0.29
CA ALA A 283 -16.70 11.37 0.77
C ALA A 283 -16.92 11.67 2.27
N GLU A 284 -18.17 11.78 2.72
CA GLU A 284 -18.51 11.95 4.13
C GLU A 284 -18.04 10.73 4.96
N GLU A 285 -18.27 9.50 4.50
CA GLU A 285 -17.80 8.27 5.13
C GLU A 285 -16.26 8.23 5.21
N ALA A 286 -15.57 8.57 4.12
CA ALA A 286 -14.11 8.65 4.11
C ALA A 286 -13.59 9.74 5.09
N GLY A 287 -14.26 10.88 5.20
CA GLY A 287 -13.97 11.91 6.17
C GLY A 287 -14.07 11.42 7.61
N ILE A 288 -15.11 10.64 7.93
CA ILE A 288 -15.30 10.00 9.25
C ILE A 288 -14.15 9.00 9.51
N ILE A 289 -13.77 8.20 8.52
CA ILE A 289 -12.66 7.25 8.63
C ILE A 289 -11.36 7.99 8.95
N ILE A 290 -11.04 9.06 8.21
CA ILE A 290 -9.84 9.86 8.46
C ILE A 290 -9.85 10.47 9.87
N ALA A 291 -10.99 10.96 10.34
CA ALA A 291 -11.12 11.50 11.69
C ALA A 291 -10.85 10.41 12.76
N ASP A 292 -11.36 9.19 12.56
CA ASP A 292 -11.13 8.07 13.49
C ASP A 292 -9.65 7.61 13.45
N LEU A 293 -9.05 7.50 12.28
CA LEU A 293 -7.65 7.16 12.13
C LEU A 293 -6.74 8.16 12.85
N ARG A 294 -7.01 9.47 12.71
CA ARG A 294 -6.27 10.55 13.41
C ARG A 294 -6.45 10.47 14.93
N LYS A 295 -7.69 10.30 15.41
CA LYS A 295 -8.01 10.18 16.84
C LYS A 295 -7.28 8.99 17.49
N ASN A 296 -7.07 7.91 16.74
CA ASN A 296 -6.38 6.70 17.22
C ASN A 296 -4.86 6.73 16.92
N SER A 297 -4.31 7.85 16.46
CA SER A 297 -2.89 8.00 16.09
C SER A 297 -2.42 6.94 15.07
N VAL A 298 -3.29 6.63 14.13
CA VAL A 298 -3.03 5.67 13.06
C VAL A 298 -2.47 6.36 11.81
N ILE A 299 -2.85 7.64 11.62
CA ILE A 299 -2.31 8.55 10.58
C ILE A 299 -2.16 9.97 11.14
#